data_14b678946f1a5c1a30521efd21f4cda3
#
_entry.id   14b678946f1a5c1a30521efd21f4cda3
#
_cell.length_a   1.000
_cell.length_b   1.000
_cell.length_c   1.000
_cell.angle_alpha   90.00
_cell.angle_beta   90.00
_cell.angle_gamma   90.00
#
_symmetry.space_group_name_H-M   'P 1'
#
loop_
_entity.id
_entity.type
_entity.pdbx_description
1 polymer ?
#
loop_
_entity_poly.entity_id
_entity_poly.type
_entity_poly.pdbx_seq_one_letter_code
_entity_poly.pdbx_strand_id
1 'polypeptide(L)'
;MENKTIVKTDIQIAQSADIRPIREIADKIAIEEEDLEYYGRHKAKIPLKYIDEEKIKKSKLILVTAINPTPAGEGKTTVSVGLCDGLNKIGKKAVLVLREPSLGPVFGSKGGAAGGGYAQVIPMADINLHFTGDFSAVEKANNLLSALIDNNLQSKKHNLNIDPKTIVWKRVMDMNDRALRQIVIGMGDKNGVVREEGFNITPASEVMAILCLSQDFEDLKQRLGNIFVGYTYDKKPVFARDLKAENAMAILLKDAIKPNLVQTLEGNPAILHGGPFANIAQGTNTIIATKMGLSLGDYVVTEAGFGGDLGAEKFIDIKCRYAGLKPDAYVIVATIRALRYHGGAKKDEYGSPNLEYLKKGFGNLCKHIENAQNYGFQPVVAINHFATDSEEEIKFLKDECAKLGVHAVLADEFMHGGEGMRDLAKIVVEATEQQSDFKFLYPLEESIEAKIEAVAKKIYGAEGVVYSPKAKADLKIIKDLGFDKLPVCIAKTQKSLSDDEKKIGRPTGFDVTVRGFEFAAGAGFVIPILGDIMRMPGLPEVPMAEGMTIDAEGNISGLS
;
A
#
# COMPACT_ATOMS: atom_id res chain seq x y z
N MET A 1 -35.13 6.96 30.79
CA MET A 1 -33.67 7.20 30.58
C MET A 1 -33.21 6.12 29.61
N GLU A 2 -33.15 6.47 28.32
CA GLU A 2 -32.59 5.54 27.33
C GLU A 2 -31.12 5.36 27.64
N ASN A 3 -30.72 4.11 27.91
CA ASN A 3 -29.33 3.72 27.98
C ASN A 3 -28.70 3.96 26.58
N LYS A 4 -28.14 5.14 26.37
CA LYS A 4 -27.21 5.34 25.24
C LYS A 4 -26.03 4.42 25.50
N THR A 5 -25.97 3.28 24.83
CA THR A 5 -24.79 2.45 24.78
C THR A 5 -23.66 3.34 24.28
N ILE A 6 -22.70 3.66 25.16
CA ILE A 6 -21.52 4.45 24.78
C ILE A 6 -20.71 3.54 23.86
N VAL A 7 -20.71 3.83 22.56
CA VAL A 7 -19.88 3.11 21.59
C VAL A 7 -18.43 3.49 21.89
N LYS A 8 -17.61 2.51 22.26
CA LYS A 8 -16.17 2.72 22.48
C LYS A 8 -15.50 3.15 21.19
N THR A 9 -14.54 4.06 21.28
CA THR A 9 -13.66 4.40 20.14
C THR A 9 -12.67 3.28 19.85
N ASP A 10 -12.08 3.27 18.64
CA ASP A 10 -11.12 2.23 18.23
C ASP A 10 -9.96 2.11 19.22
N ILE A 11 -9.38 3.23 19.68
CA ILE A 11 -8.32 3.19 20.69
C ILE A 11 -8.80 2.67 22.05
N GLN A 12 -10.04 2.97 22.45
CA GLN A 12 -10.60 2.44 23.71
C GLN A 12 -10.82 0.92 23.63
N ILE A 13 -11.21 0.41 22.47
CA ILE A 13 -11.32 -1.03 22.22
C ILE A 13 -9.93 -1.65 22.32
N ALA A 14 -8.94 -1.10 21.62
CA ALA A 14 -7.56 -1.58 21.63
C ALA A 14 -6.94 -1.57 23.04
N GLN A 15 -7.13 -0.49 23.81
CA GLN A 15 -6.63 -0.36 25.18
C GLN A 15 -7.31 -1.30 26.17
N SER A 16 -8.57 -1.68 25.92
CA SER A 16 -9.29 -2.64 26.76
C SER A 16 -9.02 -4.10 26.40
N ALA A 17 -8.22 -4.38 25.38
CA ALA A 17 -7.91 -5.73 24.93
C ALA A 17 -6.92 -6.42 25.86
N ASP A 18 -7.11 -7.73 26.06
CA ASP A 18 -6.13 -8.59 26.73
C ASP A 18 -5.04 -9.01 25.72
N ILE A 19 -3.98 -8.21 25.65
CA ILE A 19 -2.89 -8.41 24.67
C ILE A 19 -2.00 -9.56 25.15
N ARG A 20 -1.93 -10.63 24.35
CA ARG A 20 -1.07 -11.78 24.64
C ARG A 20 0.41 -11.42 24.46
N PRO A 21 1.32 -12.01 25.27
CA PRO A 21 2.75 -11.94 24.97
C PRO A 21 3.05 -12.43 23.56
N ILE A 22 3.93 -11.74 22.85
CA ILE A 22 4.22 -12.03 21.44
C ILE A 22 4.76 -13.45 21.22
N ARG A 23 5.41 -14.04 22.25
CA ARG A 23 5.84 -15.43 22.25
C ARG A 23 4.67 -16.39 22.00
N GLU A 24 3.53 -16.18 22.66
CA GLU A 24 2.35 -17.03 22.50
C GLU A 24 1.76 -16.95 21.06
N ILE A 25 1.95 -15.82 20.41
CA ILE A 25 1.55 -15.65 19.00
C ILE A 25 2.55 -16.36 18.07
N ALA A 26 3.84 -16.27 18.36
CA ALA A 26 4.89 -16.97 17.63
C ALA A 26 4.74 -18.49 17.72
N ASP A 27 4.38 -19.02 18.89
CA ASP A 27 4.12 -20.45 19.12
C ASP A 27 3.00 -20.98 18.18
N LYS A 28 1.95 -20.18 17.90
CA LYS A 28 0.85 -20.56 16.99
C LYS A 28 1.30 -20.81 15.55
N ILE A 29 2.40 -20.19 15.14
CA ILE A 29 2.97 -20.27 13.79
C ILE A 29 4.35 -20.96 13.79
N ALA A 30 4.68 -21.68 14.86
CA ALA A 30 5.88 -22.49 15.00
C ALA A 30 7.20 -21.70 14.79
N ILE A 31 7.29 -20.50 15.35
CA ILE A 31 8.53 -19.75 15.45
C ILE A 31 9.11 -20.00 16.85
N GLU A 32 10.38 -20.43 16.88
CA GLU A 32 11.10 -20.67 18.13
C GLU A 32 11.36 -19.36 18.90
N GLU A 33 11.20 -19.40 20.23
CA GLU A 33 11.36 -18.23 21.09
C GLU A 33 12.75 -17.57 20.93
N GLU A 34 13.79 -18.37 20.81
CA GLU A 34 15.19 -17.94 20.66
C GLU A 34 15.47 -17.18 19.36
N ASP A 35 14.59 -17.32 18.37
CA ASP A 35 14.69 -16.63 17.08
C ASP A 35 13.97 -15.29 17.04
N LEU A 36 13.17 -14.98 18.06
CA LEU A 36 12.45 -13.71 18.12
C LEU A 36 13.37 -12.57 18.56
N GLU A 37 13.41 -11.51 17.75
CA GLU A 37 14.03 -10.26 18.17
C GLU A 37 12.96 -9.36 18.81
N TYR A 38 12.89 -9.37 20.14
CA TYR A 38 11.87 -8.68 20.90
C TYR A 38 11.97 -7.16 20.84
N TYR A 39 10.84 -6.51 20.56
CA TYR A 39 10.62 -5.07 20.70
C TYR A 39 9.57 -4.80 21.79
N GLY A 40 9.91 -5.16 23.02
CA GLY A 40 9.00 -5.22 24.16
C GLY A 40 8.18 -6.52 24.21
N ARG A 41 7.10 -6.52 25.01
CA ARG A 41 6.34 -7.74 25.32
C ARG A 41 5.44 -8.21 24.17
N HIS A 42 5.00 -7.29 23.31
CA HIS A 42 3.89 -7.51 22.38
C HIS A 42 4.27 -7.40 20.90
N LYS A 43 5.56 -7.20 20.60
CA LYS A 43 6.10 -7.06 19.25
C LYS A 43 7.44 -7.79 19.13
N ALA A 44 7.70 -8.39 17.99
CA ALA A 44 9.02 -8.96 17.67
C ALA A 44 9.27 -8.93 16.18
N LYS A 45 10.55 -8.95 15.78
CA LYS A 45 10.93 -9.21 14.40
C LYS A 45 11.19 -10.69 14.16
N ILE A 46 10.87 -11.16 12.96
CA ILE A 46 11.03 -12.54 12.50
C ILE A 46 12.24 -12.61 11.56
N PRO A 47 13.21 -13.49 11.81
CA PRO A 47 14.34 -13.67 10.92
C PRO A 47 13.94 -14.33 9.59
N LEU A 48 14.64 -13.99 8.50
CA LEU A 48 14.32 -14.42 7.14
C LEU A 48 14.42 -15.95 6.93
N LYS A 49 15.11 -16.68 7.82
CA LYS A 49 15.26 -18.14 7.73
C LYS A 49 13.96 -18.93 7.77
N TYR A 50 12.85 -18.30 8.22
CA TYR A 50 11.52 -18.92 8.24
C TYR A 50 10.81 -18.89 6.88
N ILE A 51 11.39 -18.27 5.85
CA ILE A 51 10.85 -18.34 4.48
C ILE A 51 11.13 -19.71 3.91
N ASP A 52 10.07 -20.43 3.52
CA ASP A 52 10.12 -21.81 3.00
C ASP A 52 9.36 -21.87 1.67
N GLU A 53 10.09 -21.94 0.57
CA GLU A 53 9.54 -21.94 -0.79
C GLU A 53 8.62 -23.15 -1.07
N GLU A 54 8.80 -24.29 -0.39
CA GLU A 54 7.93 -25.45 -0.57
C GLU A 54 6.58 -25.29 0.15
N LYS A 55 6.57 -24.58 1.28
CA LYS A 55 5.31 -24.21 1.95
C LYS A 55 4.57 -23.14 1.18
N ILE A 56 5.27 -22.13 0.66
CA ILE A 56 4.71 -21.05 -0.16
C ILE A 56 3.87 -21.61 -1.31
N LYS A 57 4.37 -22.65 -2.00
CA LYS A 57 3.66 -23.29 -3.12
C LYS A 57 2.33 -23.99 -2.73
N LYS A 58 2.18 -24.33 -1.45
CA LYS A 58 1.01 -25.07 -0.94
C LYS A 58 -0.01 -24.15 -0.25
N SER A 59 0.44 -23.01 0.22
CA SER A 59 -0.38 -22.06 0.96
C SER A 59 -1.19 -21.16 0.03
N LYS A 60 -2.30 -20.63 0.51
CA LYS A 60 -3.26 -19.84 -0.24
C LYS A 60 -3.09 -18.35 0.03
N LEU A 61 -2.90 -17.57 -1.02
CA LEU A 61 -2.77 -16.11 -0.97
C LEU A 61 -4.10 -15.44 -1.32
N ILE A 62 -4.67 -14.70 -0.39
CA ILE A 62 -5.93 -13.96 -0.55
C ILE A 62 -5.59 -12.47 -0.66
N LEU A 63 -5.90 -11.88 -1.82
CA LEU A 63 -5.74 -10.45 -2.05
C LEU A 63 -7.05 -9.72 -1.77
N VAL A 64 -7.01 -8.77 -0.84
CA VAL A 64 -8.12 -7.86 -0.54
C VAL A 64 -7.85 -6.50 -1.18
N THR A 65 -8.80 -6.03 -1.97
CA THR A 65 -8.81 -4.69 -2.57
C THR A 65 -10.18 -4.04 -2.38
N ALA A 66 -10.43 -2.90 -3.01
CA ALA A 66 -11.74 -2.24 -2.94
C ALA A 66 -12.12 -1.57 -4.26
N ILE A 67 -13.34 -1.07 -4.33
CA ILE A 67 -13.78 -0.09 -5.32
C ILE A 67 -13.07 1.26 -5.09
N ASN A 68 -13.23 2.23 -6.01
CA ASN A 68 -12.68 3.57 -5.81
C ASN A 68 -13.21 4.18 -4.49
N PRO A 69 -12.32 4.73 -3.63
CA PRO A 69 -12.71 5.16 -2.30
C PRO A 69 -13.47 6.48 -2.26
N THR A 70 -14.34 6.62 -1.27
CA THR A 70 -14.80 7.91 -0.78
C THR A 70 -13.70 8.60 0.05
N PRO A 71 -13.85 9.89 0.39
CA PRO A 71 -12.92 10.57 1.31
C PRO A 71 -12.78 9.89 2.68
N ALA A 72 -13.79 9.15 3.13
CA ALA A 72 -13.79 8.43 4.42
C ALA A 72 -13.09 7.06 4.36
N GLY A 73 -12.74 6.57 3.16
CA GLY A 73 -12.21 5.22 2.96
C GLY A 73 -13.29 4.13 2.95
N GLU A 74 -12.90 2.90 2.60
CA GLU A 74 -13.84 1.78 2.40
C GLU A 74 -13.62 0.61 3.39
N GLY A 75 -12.76 0.79 4.40
CA GLY A 75 -12.55 -0.20 5.45
C GLY A 75 -11.81 -1.46 5.01
N LYS A 76 -10.98 -1.41 3.96
CA LYS A 76 -10.20 -2.59 3.50
C LYS A 76 -9.43 -3.27 4.61
N THR A 77 -8.70 -2.50 5.42
CA THR A 77 -7.88 -3.04 6.51
C THR A 77 -8.76 -3.74 7.55
N THR A 78 -9.89 -3.13 7.93
CA THR A 78 -10.87 -3.73 8.85
C THR A 78 -11.40 -5.06 8.30
N VAL A 79 -11.82 -5.08 7.02
CA VAL A 79 -12.25 -6.32 6.34
C VAL A 79 -11.12 -7.35 6.26
N SER A 80 -9.88 -6.94 6.00
CA SER A 80 -8.74 -7.87 5.94
C SER A 80 -8.44 -8.51 7.28
N VAL A 81 -8.45 -7.72 8.36
CA VAL A 81 -8.29 -8.21 9.74
C VAL A 81 -9.43 -9.17 10.08
N GLY A 82 -10.68 -8.72 9.89
CA GLY A 82 -11.86 -9.53 10.17
C GLY A 82 -11.91 -10.83 9.36
N LEU A 83 -11.51 -10.79 8.07
CA LEU A 83 -11.44 -12.00 7.23
C LEU A 83 -10.38 -12.99 7.76
N CYS A 84 -9.21 -12.50 8.17
CA CYS A 84 -8.20 -13.35 8.80
C CYS A 84 -8.72 -13.99 10.08
N ASP A 85 -9.37 -13.22 10.96
CA ASP A 85 -9.98 -13.72 12.18
C ASP A 85 -11.13 -14.70 11.85
N GLY A 86 -11.97 -14.41 10.86
CA GLY A 86 -13.03 -15.28 10.37
C GLY A 86 -12.53 -16.63 9.83
N LEU A 87 -11.42 -16.62 9.10
CA LEU A 87 -10.75 -17.85 8.64
C LEU A 87 -10.28 -18.70 9.83
N ASN A 88 -9.67 -18.08 10.84
CA ASN A 88 -9.26 -18.77 12.06
C ASN A 88 -10.48 -19.30 12.85
N LYS A 89 -11.62 -18.57 12.89
CA LYS A 89 -12.89 -19.03 13.50
C LYS A 89 -13.46 -20.29 12.84
N ILE A 90 -13.26 -20.47 11.54
CA ILE A 90 -13.69 -21.69 10.82
C ILE A 90 -12.61 -22.77 10.78
N GLY A 91 -11.57 -22.66 11.61
CA GLY A 91 -10.53 -23.68 11.81
C GLY A 91 -9.42 -23.66 10.74
N LYS A 92 -9.25 -22.59 9.97
CA LYS A 92 -8.13 -22.43 9.04
C LYS A 92 -6.95 -21.77 9.76
N LYS A 93 -5.72 -22.13 9.39
CA LYS A 93 -4.50 -21.46 9.88
C LYS A 93 -4.20 -20.25 9.02
N ALA A 94 -4.80 -19.11 9.33
CA ALA A 94 -4.63 -17.87 8.58
C ALA A 94 -3.68 -16.91 9.29
N VAL A 95 -2.80 -16.27 8.49
CA VAL A 95 -1.89 -15.21 8.89
C VAL A 95 -2.27 -13.93 8.14
N LEU A 96 -2.37 -12.82 8.87
CA LEU A 96 -2.61 -11.51 8.31
C LEU A 96 -1.28 -10.86 7.91
N VAL A 97 -1.20 -10.24 6.74
CA VAL A 97 0.01 -9.52 6.30
C VAL A 97 -0.35 -8.15 5.76
N LEU A 98 0.05 -7.10 6.48
CA LEU A 98 -0.33 -5.71 6.20
C LEU A 98 0.90 -4.81 6.01
N ARG A 99 0.63 -3.56 5.57
CA ARG A 99 1.60 -2.47 5.58
C ARG A 99 1.70 -1.85 6.96
N GLU A 100 2.86 -1.26 7.25
CA GLU A 100 3.02 -0.34 8.36
C GLU A 100 2.41 1.02 8.02
N PRO A 101 1.81 1.73 8.99
CA PRO A 101 1.33 3.09 8.79
C PRO A 101 2.48 4.11 8.81
N SER A 102 2.30 5.21 8.07
CA SER A 102 3.17 6.37 8.06
C SER A 102 2.63 7.44 9.02
N LEU A 103 3.51 8.14 9.73
CA LEU A 103 3.14 9.19 10.69
C LEU A 103 2.39 10.35 10.02
N GLY A 104 2.74 10.71 8.79
CA GLY A 104 2.08 11.80 8.09
C GLY A 104 0.56 11.62 7.97
N PRO A 105 0.03 10.52 7.42
CA PRO A 105 -1.40 10.21 7.45
C PRO A 105 -2.01 10.09 8.85
N VAL A 106 -1.30 9.48 9.80
CA VAL A 106 -1.79 9.31 11.18
C VAL A 106 -2.04 10.65 11.86
N PHE A 107 -1.12 11.59 11.77
CA PHE A 107 -1.25 12.93 12.33
C PHE A 107 -2.01 13.90 11.41
N GLY A 108 -2.25 13.52 10.15
CA GLY A 108 -2.92 14.33 9.13
C GLY A 108 -4.42 14.10 9.07
N SER A 109 -4.89 13.36 8.07
CA SER A 109 -6.32 13.29 7.71
C SER A 109 -6.97 11.92 7.90
N LYS A 110 -6.20 10.86 8.15
CA LYS A 110 -6.73 9.49 8.14
C LYS A 110 -6.77 8.81 9.50
N GLY A 111 -6.05 9.34 10.50
CA GLY A 111 -5.81 8.56 11.72
C GLY A 111 -4.95 7.32 11.43
N GLY A 112 -5.08 6.26 12.22
CA GLY A 112 -4.26 5.05 12.12
C GLY A 112 -4.63 4.12 10.96
N ALA A 113 -3.82 3.08 10.79
CA ALA A 113 -4.01 2.02 9.79
C ALA A 113 -4.05 0.62 10.44
N ALA A 114 -4.52 0.53 11.66
CA ALA A 114 -4.58 -0.72 12.43
C ALA A 114 -5.91 -1.50 12.30
N GLY A 115 -6.81 -1.06 11.41
CA GLY A 115 -8.19 -1.55 11.34
C GLY A 115 -9.13 -0.70 12.21
N GLY A 116 -10.33 -1.18 12.52
CA GLY A 116 -11.31 -0.45 13.32
C GLY A 116 -12.32 -1.38 14.00
N GLY A 117 -13.04 -0.85 15.00
CA GLY A 117 -13.99 -1.63 15.80
C GLY A 117 -13.33 -2.85 16.43
N TYR A 118 -13.96 -4.00 16.30
CA TYR A 118 -13.44 -5.27 16.81
C TYR A 118 -12.51 -6.01 15.82
N ALA A 119 -12.21 -5.43 14.67
CA ALA A 119 -11.25 -5.97 13.70
C ALA A 119 -10.00 -5.05 13.60
N GLN A 120 -9.11 -5.18 14.57
CA GLN A 120 -7.88 -4.40 14.70
C GLN A 120 -6.65 -5.26 14.89
N VAL A 121 -5.48 -4.73 14.49
CA VAL A 121 -4.16 -5.23 14.92
C VAL A 121 -3.68 -4.41 16.12
N ILE A 122 -3.08 -5.09 17.08
CA ILE A 122 -2.63 -4.53 18.36
C ILE A 122 -1.16 -4.92 18.65
N PRO A 123 -0.41 -4.07 19.36
CA PRO A 123 -0.77 -2.83 20.08
C PRO A 123 -0.95 -1.63 19.13
N MET A 124 -2.16 -1.07 19.06
CA MET A 124 -2.54 -0.03 18.08
C MET A 124 -1.67 1.23 18.16
N ALA A 125 -1.44 1.75 19.39
CA ALA A 125 -0.65 2.97 19.57
C ALA A 125 0.79 2.79 19.07
N ASP A 126 1.44 1.68 19.42
CA ASP A 126 2.81 1.40 18.98
C ASP A 126 2.91 1.30 17.45
N ILE A 127 1.95 0.59 16.84
CA ILE A 127 1.90 0.39 15.37
C ILE A 127 1.76 1.73 14.65
N ASN A 128 0.89 2.62 15.14
CA ASN A 128 0.61 3.91 14.51
C ASN A 128 1.66 5.00 14.80
N LEU A 129 2.61 4.75 15.69
CA LEU A 129 3.68 5.68 16.02
C LEU A 129 5.04 5.21 15.46
N HIS A 130 6.03 4.98 16.30
CA HIS A 130 7.38 4.60 15.83
C HIS A 130 7.56 3.09 15.61
N PHE A 131 6.62 2.29 16.02
CA PHE A 131 6.52 0.83 15.90
C PHE A 131 7.83 0.12 16.29
N THR A 132 8.64 -0.28 15.29
CA THR A 132 9.96 -0.90 15.48
C THR A 132 11.09 -0.11 14.84
N GLY A 133 10.79 1.07 14.28
CA GLY A 133 11.77 1.99 13.71
C GLY A 133 12.06 1.80 12.22
N ASP A 134 11.31 0.97 11.49
CA ASP A 134 11.57 0.67 10.08
C ASP A 134 11.48 1.92 9.19
N PHE A 135 10.47 2.78 9.40
CA PHE A 135 10.36 4.06 8.69
C PHE A 135 11.54 4.98 8.96
N SER A 136 12.02 5.04 10.21
CA SER A 136 13.23 5.81 10.56
C SER A 136 14.47 5.26 9.86
N ALA A 137 14.61 3.94 9.75
CA ALA A 137 15.71 3.30 9.03
C ALA A 137 15.69 3.65 7.53
N VAL A 138 14.51 3.57 6.89
CA VAL A 138 14.31 3.97 5.50
C VAL A 138 14.65 5.44 5.28
N GLU A 139 14.18 6.32 6.16
CA GLU A 139 14.49 7.76 6.13
C GLU A 139 15.99 8.02 6.20
N LYS A 140 16.68 7.38 7.15
CA LYS A 140 18.13 7.58 7.32
C LYS A 140 18.93 6.99 6.15
N ALA A 141 18.55 5.84 5.60
CA ALA A 141 19.17 5.27 4.41
C ALA A 141 19.02 6.19 3.19
N ASN A 142 17.80 6.72 2.97
CA ASN A 142 17.55 7.67 1.90
C ASN A 142 18.38 8.96 2.05
N ASN A 143 18.42 9.52 3.25
CA ASN A 143 19.09 10.79 3.51
C ASN A 143 20.62 10.63 3.56
N LEU A 144 21.14 9.44 3.87
CA LEU A 144 22.56 9.12 3.71
C LEU A 144 23.00 9.26 2.24
N LEU A 145 22.21 8.74 1.29
CA LEU A 145 22.53 8.91 -0.14
C LEU A 145 22.53 10.40 -0.52
N SER A 146 21.58 11.19 -0.03
CA SER A 146 21.57 12.65 -0.25
C SER A 146 22.84 13.31 0.27
N ALA A 147 23.29 12.94 1.47
CA ALA A 147 24.52 13.47 2.07
C ALA A 147 25.77 13.05 1.27
N LEU A 148 25.82 11.81 0.77
CA LEU A 148 26.93 11.32 -0.07
C LEU A 148 26.99 12.05 -1.41
N ILE A 149 25.84 12.37 -2.03
CA ILE A 149 25.77 13.19 -3.25
C ILE A 149 26.37 14.57 -2.99
N ASP A 150 25.92 15.26 -1.95
CA ASP A 150 26.44 16.60 -1.61
C ASP A 150 27.92 16.57 -1.24
N ASN A 151 28.37 15.55 -0.51
CA ASN A 151 29.78 15.38 -0.22
C ASN A 151 30.60 15.13 -1.49
N ASN A 152 30.08 14.37 -2.46
CA ASN A 152 30.75 14.11 -3.74
C ASN A 152 30.92 15.39 -4.56
N LEU A 153 29.92 16.26 -4.59
CA LEU A 153 29.97 17.55 -5.31
C LEU A 153 31.09 18.48 -4.81
N GLN A 154 31.48 18.37 -3.54
CA GLN A 154 32.54 19.17 -2.92
C GLN A 154 33.90 18.48 -2.90
N SER A 155 33.95 17.17 -3.14
CA SER A 155 35.18 16.40 -3.02
C SER A 155 36.18 16.81 -4.10
N LYS A 156 37.43 17.02 -3.70
CA LYS A 156 38.56 17.25 -4.62
C LYS A 156 39.20 15.96 -5.11
N LYS A 157 39.06 14.85 -4.36
CA LYS A 157 39.75 13.58 -4.63
C LYS A 157 38.84 12.50 -5.23
N HIS A 158 37.54 12.56 -4.93
CA HIS A 158 36.56 11.52 -5.29
C HIS A 158 35.34 12.10 -6.00
N ASN A 159 35.51 13.24 -6.68
CA ASN A 159 34.41 13.90 -7.41
C ASN A 159 34.11 13.10 -8.68
N LEU A 160 32.87 12.68 -8.84
CA LEU A 160 32.34 11.99 -10.04
C LEU A 160 31.96 12.96 -11.15
N ASN A 161 32.16 14.27 -10.95
CA ASN A 161 31.80 15.32 -11.90
C ASN A 161 30.29 15.36 -12.21
N ILE A 162 29.46 15.15 -11.19
CA ILE A 162 28.00 15.20 -11.28
C ILE A 162 27.57 16.63 -11.60
N ASP A 163 26.69 16.79 -12.61
CA ASP A 163 26.02 18.06 -12.88
C ASP A 163 24.88 18.27 -11.84
N PRO A 164 25.02 19.26 -10.91
CA PRO A 164 24.02 19.47 -9.85
C PRO A 164 22.60 19.74 -10.37
N LYS A 165 22.46 20.22 -11.61
CA LYS A 165 21.18 20.52 -12.25
C LYS A 165 20.42 19.26 -12.68
N THR A 166 21.10 18.12 -12.74
CA THR A 166 20.53 16.86 -13.19
C THR A 166 20.16 15.92 -12.02
N ILE A 167 20.47 16.32 -10.80
CA ILE A 167 20.18 15.51 -9.61
C ILE A 167 18.66 15.42 -9.43
N VAL A 168 18.14 14.17 -9.44
CA VAL A 168 16.71 13.88 -9.24
C VAL A 168 16.40 13.37 -7.83
N TRP A 169 17.43 13.05 -7.05
CA TRP A 169 17.29 12.49 -5.72
C TRP A 169 16.88 13.55 -4.70
N LYS A 170 15.87 13.24 -3.86
CA LYS A 170 15.36 14.12 -2.81
C LYS A 170 15.54 13.49 -1.43
N ARG A 171 15.60 14.32 -0.41
CA ARG A 171 15.49 13.91 0.99
C ARG A 171 14.10 13.42 1.32
N VAL A 172 13.95 12.73 2.44
CA VAL A 172 12.64 12.30 2.93
C VAL A 172 12.47 12.60 4.41
N MET A 173 11.21 12.74 4.81
CA MET A 173 10.78 12.86 6.20
C MET A 173 9.38 12.25 6.34
N ASP A 174 9.14 11.48 7.41
CA ASP A 174 7.85 10.81 7.61
C ASP A 174 6.86 11.71 8.35
N MET A 175 6.57 12.88 7.77
CA MET A 175 5.55 13.82 8.25
C MET A 175 4.99 14.62 7.08
N ASN A 176 3.72 15.05 7.18
CA ASN A 176 3.11 15.96 6.22
C ASN A 176 3.62 17.38 6.44
N ASP A 177 4.47 17.88 5.53
CA ASP A 177 5.00 19.24 5.61
C ASP A 177 5.09 19.89 4.21
N ARG A 178 4.09 20.70 3.87
CA ARG A 178 4.03 21.37 2.57
C ARG A 178 5.15 22.38 2.33
N ALA A 179 5.76 22.91 3.38
CA ALA A 179 6.84 23.90 3.27
C ALA A 179 8.14 23.27 2.75
N LEU A 180 8.29 21.96 2.88
CA LEU A 180 9.47 21.21 2.44
C LEU A 180 9.42 20.73 0.99
N ARG A 181 8.35 21.03 0.24
CA ARG A 181 8.21 20.58 -1.17
C ARG A 181 9.30 21.14 -2.09
N GLN A 182 9.68 22.38 -1.83
CA GLN A 182 10.75 23.09 -2.57
C GLN A 182 11.53 23.93 -1.57
N ILE A 183 12.83 23.68 -1.46
CA ILE A 183 13.75 24.38 -0.57
C ILE A 183 15.05 24.67 -1.30
N VAL A 184 15.84 25.59 -0.76
CA VAL A 184 17.21 25.84 -1.22
C VAL A 184 18.16 25.27 -0.19
N ILE A 185 19.11 24.44 -0.63
CA ILE A 185 20.14 23.85 0.22
C ILE A 185 21.53 24.37 -0.15
N GLY A 186 22.52 24.07 0.68
CA GLY A 186 23.92 24.44 0.45
C GLY A 186 24.22 25.93 0.69
N MET A 187 23.32 26.69 1.33
CA MET A 187 23.53 28.11 1.65
C MET A 187 24.57 28.30 2.75
N GLY A 188 25.34 29.36 2.65
CA GLY A 188 26.40 29.73 3.59
C GLY A 188 27.78 29.23 3.16
N ASP A 189 28.81 29.70 3.83
CA ASP A 189 30.20 29.39 3.50
C ASP A 189 30.51 27.93 3.73
N LYS A 190 31.04 27.24 2.72
CA LYS A 190 31.50 25.84 2.75
C LYS A 190 30.39 24.79 2.98
N ASN A 191 29.12 25.15 2.84
CA ASN A 191 28.00 24.23 3.05
C ASN A 191 27.57 23.44 1.79
N GLY A 192 28.27 23.64 0.68
CA GLY A 192 28.05 22.88 -0.54
C GLY A 192 27.64 23.72 -1.73
N VAL A 193 27.16 23.04 -2.77
CA VAL A 193 26.65 23.69 -3.97
C VAL A 193 25.21 24.14 -3.71
N VAL A 194 24.97 25.45 -3.83
CA VAL A 194 23.61 26.00 -3.70
C VAL A 194 22.74 25.47 -4.82
N ARG A 195 21.67 24.77 -4.49
CA ARG A 195 20.69 24.25 -5.44
C ARG A 195 19.28 24.14 -4.83
N GLU A 196 18.31 24.08 -5.71
CA GLU A 196 16.95 23.72 -5.34
C GLU A 196 16.86 22.22 -5.07
N GLU A 197 16.13 21.86 -4.03
CA GLU A 197 15.80 20.49 -3.66
C GLU A 197 14.40 20.45 -3.01
N GLY A 198 14.02 19.34 -2.42
CA GLY A 198 12.81 19.20 -1.61
C GLY A 198 12.79 17.88 -0.88
N PHE A 199 11.76 17.71 -0.07
CA PHE A 199 11.50 16.46 0.64
C PHE A 199 10.31 15.73 0.03
N ASN A 200 10.38 14.40 -0.04
CA ASN A 200 9.23 13.53 -0.18
C ASN A 200 8.86 12.98 1.21
N ILE A 201 7.63 12.51 1.38
CA ILE A 201 7.27 11.72 2.56
C ILE A 201 7.90 10.33 2.43
N THR A 202 8.33 9.74 3.53
CA THR A 202 9.09 8.47 3.54
C THR A 202 8.42 7.33 2.75
N PRO A 203 7.09 7.08 2.83
CA PRO A 203 6.44 6.04 2.03
C PRO A 203 6.38 6.33 0.51
N ALA A 204 6.71 7.53 0.08
CA ALA A 204 6.84 7.88 -1.34
C ALA A 204 8.29 7.80 -1.84
N SER A 205 9.24 7.35 -1.01
CA SER A 205 10.64 7.18 -1.37
C SER A 205 10.89 5.91 -2.19
N GLU A 206 11.89 5.96 -3.04
CA GLU A 206 12.37 4.77 -3.75
C GLU A 206 12.95 3.73 -2.79
N VAL A 207 13.60 4.15 -1.67
CA VAL A 207 14.14 3.24 -0.66
C VAL A 207 13.03 2.42 -0.01
N MET A 208 11.86 3.01 0.28
CA MET A 208 10.69 2.26 0.76
C MET A 208 10.21 1.24 -0.28
N ALA A 209 10.14 1.62 -1.56
CA ALA A 209 9.75 0.71 -2.63
C ALA A 209 10.77 -0.44 -2.79
N ILE A 210 12.07 -0.14 -2.70
CA ILE A 210 13.15 -1.13 -2.74
C ILE A 210 13.01 -2.12 -1.59
N LEU A 211 12.87 -1.66 -0.34
CA LEU A 211 12.67 -2.53 0.82
C LEU A 211 11.49 -3.49 0.60
N CYS A 212 10.39 -2.98 0.02
CA CYS A 212 9.17 -3.77 -0.19
C CYS A 212 9.26 -4.78 -1.33
N LEU A 213 10.16 -4.57 -2.30
CA LEU A 213 10.37 -5.47 -3.44
C LEU A 213 11.61 -6.36 -3.29
N SER A 214 12.44 -6.14 -2.28
CA SER A 214 13.61 -6.97 -1.99
C SER A 214 13.20 -8.34 -1.47
N GLN A 215 13.95 -9.37 -1.86
CA GLN A 215 13.73 -10.75 -1.46
C GLN A 215 14.68 -11.22 -0.37
N ASP A 216 15.88 -10.63 -0.32
CA ASP A 216 16.92 -10.89 0.67
C ASP A 216 17.92 -9.71 0.75
N PHE A 217 18.99 -9.84 1.53
CA PHE A 217 20.01 -8.80 1.70
C PHE A 217 20.81 -8.51 0.42
N GLU A 218 21.08 -9.51 -0.41
CA GLU A 218 21.84 -9.30 -1.64
C GLU A 218 20.99 -8.56 -2.68
N ASP A 219 19.71 -8.93 -2.84
CA ASP A 219 18.77 -8.22 -3.70
C ASP A 219 18.57 -6.78 -3.19
N LEU A 220 18.46 -6.58 -1.86
CA LEU A 220 18.40 -5.25 -1.26
C LEU A 220 19.60 -4.38 -1.66
N LYS A 221 20.84 -4.88 -1.49
CA LYS A 221 22.06 -4.15 -1.85
C LYS A 221 22.12 -3.84 -3.34
N GLN A 222 21.80 -4.83 -4.18
CA GLN A 222 21.80 -4.65 -5.63
C GLN A 222 20.80 -3.57 -6.06
N ARG A 223 19.59 -3.59 -5.51
CA ARG A 223 18.55 -2.57 -5.77
C ARG A 223 18.98 -1.19 -5.30
N LEU A 224 19.52 -1.07 -4.08
CA LEU A 224 20.03 0.20 -3.57
C LEU A 224 21.15 0.76 -4.45
N GLY A 225 22.05 -0.08 -4.94
CA GLY A 225 23.10 0.32 -5.86
C GLY A 225 22.59 0.81 -7.21
N ASN A 226 21.43 0.34 -7.65
CA ASN A 226 20.80 0.71 -8.92
C ASN A 226 19.97 2.00 -8.85
N ILE A 227 19.85 2.67 -7.72
CA ILE A 227 19.19 3.96 -7.61
C ILE A 227 19.86 4.96 -8.54
N PHE A 228 19.07 5.57 -9.43
CA PHE A 228 19.55 6.60 -10.34
C PHE A 228 19.62 7.95 -9.62
N VAL A 229 20.75 8.64 -9.71
CA VAL A 229 21.02 9.92 -9.03
C VAL A 229 20.90 11.11 -9.97
N GLY A 230 21.46 11.01 -11.17
CA GLY A 230 21.54 12.11 -12.15
C GLY A 230 22.60 11.81 -13.19
N TYR A 231 23.17 12.85 -13.79
CA TYR A 231 24.20 12.75 -14.83
C TYR A 231 25.46 13.51 -14.46
N THR A 232 26.60 13.07 -15.02
CA THR A 232 27.82 13.90 -15.04
C THR A 232 27.69 15.02 -16.06
N TYR A 233 28.60 16.01 -16.04
CA TYR A 233 28.68 17.04 -17.08
C TYR A 233 28.91 16.43 -18.48
N ASP A 234 29.55 15.25 -18.57
CA ASP A 234 29.75 14.48 -19.80
C ASP A 234 28.53 13.62 -20.20
N LYS A 235 27.36 13.83 -19.54
CA LYS A 235 26.11 13.12 -19.81
C LYS A 235 26.13 11.61 -19.54
N LYS A 236 27.03 11.13 -18.68
CA LYS A 236 27.02 9.74 -18.20
C LYS A 236 26.07 9.60 -17.04
N PRO A 237 25.22 8.55 -16.98
CA PRO A 237 24.34 8.31 -15.84
C PRO A 237 25.15 7.98 -14.59
N VAL A 238 24.69 8.45 -13.43
CA VAL A 238 25.29 8.18 -12.11
C VAL A 238 24.27 7.44 -11.27
N PHE A 239 24.71 6.37 -10.64
CA PHE A 239 23.90 5.54 -9.74
C PHE A 239 24.50 5.56 -8.33
N ALA A 240 23.73 5.11 -7.35
CA ALA A 240 24.18 5.05 -5.95
C ALA A 240 25.43 4.17 -5.76
N ARG A 241 25.60 3.11 -6.56
CA ARG A 241 26.80 2.28 -6.55
C ARG A 241 28.08 3.03 -6.96
N ASP A 242 27.98 4.05 -7.80
CA ASP A 242 29.12 4.88 -8.19
C ASP A 242 29.62 5.74 -7.01
N LEU A 243 28.71 6.04 -6.08
CA LEU A 243 29.00 6.68 -4.80
C LEU A 243 29.35 5.68 -3.69
N LYS A 244 29.31 4.37 -3.98
CA LYS A 244 29.53 3.26 -3.01
C LYS A 244 28.57 3.34 -1.82
N ALA A 245 27.32 3.75 -2.06
CA ALA A 245 26.34 4.01 -1.02
C ALA A 245 25.60 2.75 -0.55
N GLU A 246 25.46 1.72 -1.41
CA GLU A 246 24.57 0.59 -1.25
C GLU A 246 24.82 -0.21 0.03
N ASN A 247 26.08 -0.43 0.39
CA ASN A 247 26.40 -1.19 1.60
C ASN A 247 26.04 -0.42 2.87
N ALA A 248 26.37 0.87 2.93
CA ALA A 248 26.06 1.70 4.09
C ALA A 248 24.55 1.90 4.26
N MET A 249 23.80 2.06 3.15
CA MET A 249 22.35 2.10 3.15
C MET A 249 21.75 0.78 3.64
N ALA A 250 22.28 -0.38 3.17
CA ALA A 250 21.82 -1.70 3.59
C ALA A 250 22.10 -1.96 5.09
N ILE A 251 23.23 -1.47 5.62
CA ILE A 251 23.55 -1.54 7.06
C ILE A 251 22.47 -0.81 7.89
N LEU A 252 22.02 0.38 7.46
CA LEU A 252 20.94 1.09 8.13
C LEU A 252 19.60 0.33 8.07
N LEU A 253 19.40 -0.49 7.05
CA LEU A 253 18.18 -1.27 6.83
C LEU A 253 18.26 -2.71 7.37
N LYS A 254 19.36 -3.10 8.05
CA LYS A 254 19.59 -4.51 8.45
C LYS A 254 18.50 -5.11 9.34
N ASP A 255 17.87 -4.29 10.19
CA ASP A 255 16.76 -4.73 11.04
C ASP A 255 15.41 -4.45 10.38
N ALA A 256 15.32 -3.38 9.59
CA ALA A 256 14.11 -3.02 8.84
C ALA A 256 13.72 -4.03 7.74
N ILE A 257 14.64 -4.88 7.26
CA ILE A 257 14.32 -5.93 6.29
C ILE A 257 13.56 -7.11 6.91
N LYS A 258 13.60 -7.27 8.23
CA LYS A 258 12.91 -8.34 8.96
C LYS A 258 11.48 -7.93 9.25
N PRO A 259 10.48 -8.77 8.94
CA PRO A 259 9.07 -8.47 9.21
C PRO A 259 8.75 -8.36 10.71
N ASN A 260 7.75 -7.56 11.03
CA ASN A 260 7.27 -7.36 12.39
C ASN A 260 6.07 -8.26 12.70
N LEU A 261 6.18 -9.07 13.74
CA LEU A 261 5.11 -9.89 14.28
C LEU A 261 4.34 -9.12 15.34
N VAL A 262 3.02 -9.09 15.19
CA VAL A 262 2.03 -8.58 16.14
C VAL A 262 0.81 -9.51 16.14
N GLN A 263 -0.33 -9.06 16.63
CA GLN A 263 -1.54 -9.88 16.72
C GLN A 263 -2.80 -9.08 16.38
N THR A 264 -3.87 -9.78 15.98
CA THR A 264 -5.21 -9.21 15.95
C THR A 264 -5.79 -9.12 17.34
N LEU A 265 -6.89 -8.38 17.54
CA LEU A 265 -7.64 -8.37 18.82
C LEU A 265 -8.03 -9.78 19.30
N GLU A 266 -8.27 -10.70 18.37
CA GLU A 266 -8.61 -12.10 18.68
C GLU A 266 -7.37 -12.97 18.96
N GLY A 267 -6.17 -12.38 18.93
CA GLY A 267 -4.91 -13.06 19.21
C GLY A 267 -4.46 -13.98 18.07
N ASN A 268 -4.81 -13.68 16.83
CA ASN A 268 -4.28 -14.35 15.65
C ASN A 268 -3.00 -13.63 15.14
N PRO A 269 -2.06 -14.36 14.50
CA PRO A 269 -0.81 -13.79 14.05
C PRO A 269 -1.02 -12.77 12.94
N ALA A 270 -0.35 -11.63 13.07
CA ALA A 270 -0.31 -10.58 12.06
C ALA A 270 1.13 -10.12 11.83
N ILE A 271 1.51 -9.97 10.58
CA ILE A 271 2.83 -9.52 10.13
C ILE A 271 2.66 -8.16 9.46
N LEU A 272 3.30 -7.13 10.01
CA LEU A 272 3.30 -5.79 9.44
C LEU A 272 4.70 -5.47 8.93
N HIS A 273 4.80 -5.04 7.65
CA HIS A 273 6.12 -4.75 7.11
C HIS A 273 6.07 -3.86 5.86
N GLY A 274 6.81 -2.75 5.90
CA GLY A 274 6.88 -1.75 4.84
C GLY A 274 5.57 -1.01 4.61
N GLY A 275 5.63 0.17 3.99
CA GLY A 275 4.46 1.02 3.85
C GLY A 275 4.49 1.96 2.64
N PRO A 276 4.76 1.47 1.40
CA PRO A 276 4.81 2.33 0.23
C PRO A 276 3.40 2.82 -0.14
N PHE A 277 3.29 4.08 -0.61
CA PHE A 277 2.03 4.64 -1.09
C PHE A 277 1.62 4.04 -2.44
N ALA A 278 0.32 3.74 -2.60
CA ALA A 278 -0.20 3.09 -3.79
C ALA A 278 -0.43 4.03 -4.99
N ASN A 279 -0.40 5.34 -4.80
CA ASN A 279 -0.54 6.32 -5.88
C ASN A 279 0.77 6.66 -6.59
N ILE A 280 1.92 6.25 -6.04
CA ILE A 280 3.26 6.57 -6.56
C ILE A 280 4.21 5.37 -6.54
N ALA A 281 3.92 4.35 -5.77
CA ALA A 281 4.66 3.10 -5.64
C ALA A 281 3.68 1.92 -5.71
N GLN A 282 4.16 0.70 -5.47
CA GLN A 282 3.32 -0.51 -5.58
C GLN A 282 2.24 -0.63 -4.50
N GLY A 283 2.29 0.16 -3.42
CA GLY A 283 1.21 0.28 -2.45
C GLY A 283 0.84 -1.00 -1.69
N THR A 284 1.79 -1.89 -1.46
CA THR A 284 1.59 -3.19 -0.80
C THR A 284 2.70 -3.43 0.21
N ASN A 285 2.48 -4.33 1.17
CA ASN A 285 3.55 -4.77 2.07
C ASN A 285 4.69 -5.48 1.31
N THR A 286 5.75 -5.86 2.03
CA THR A 286 6.96 -6.42 1.40
C THR A 286 6.74 -7.81 0.82
N ILE A 287 7.55 -8.18 -0.18
CA ILE A 287 7.63 -9.55 -0.69
C ILE A 287 8.01 -10.51 0.44
N ILE A 288 8.99 -10.13 1.25
CA ILE A 288 9.47 -10.91 2.39
C ILE A 288 8.33 -11.23 3.37
N ALA A 289 7.52 -10.22 3.75
CA ALA A 289 6.41 -10.44 4.68
C ALA A 289 5.32 -11.36 4.08
N THR A 290 5.00 -11.21 2.81
CA THR A 290 4.01 -12.08 2.14
C THR A 290 4.52 -13.52 2.05
N LYS A 291 5.79 -13.72 1.65
CA LYS A 291 6.42 -15.05 1.63
C LYS A 291 6.53 -15.65 3.04
N MET A 292 6.85 -14.82 4.03
CA MET A 292 6.88 -15.23 5.44
C MET A 292 5.51 -15.72 5.90
N GLY A 293 4.45 -14.95 5.64
CA GLY A 293 3.09 -15.36 5.98
C GLY A 293 2.70 -16.69 5.32
N LEU A 294 3.02 -16.87 4.02
CA LEU A 294 2.77 -18.12 3.27
C LEU A 294 3.60 -19.30 3.80
N SER A 295 4.75 -19.03 4.41
CA SER A 295 5.58 -20.07 5.03
C SER A 295 5.07 -20.50 6.40
N LEU A 296 4.36 -19.61 7.10
CA LEU A 296 3.94 -19.80 8.50
C LEU A 296 2.46 -20.17 8.66
N GLY A 297 1.64 -19.89 7.65
CA GLY A 297 0.22 -20.22 7.63
C GLY A 297 -0.21 -20.99 6.39
N ASP A 298 -1.40 -21.60 6.45
CA ASP A 298 -2.01 -22.26 5.28
C ASP A 298 -2.74 -21.25 4.39
N TYR A 299 -3.19 -20.14 4.98
CA TYR A 299 -3.85 -19.01 4.31
C TYR A 299 -3.19 -17.71 4.71
N VAL A 300 -3.00 -16.82 3.75
CA VAL A 300 -2.52 -15.46 3.97
C VAL A 300 -3.55 -14.47 3.46
N VAL A 301 -3.99 -13.57 4.32
CA VAL A 301 -4.81 -12.43 3.94
C VAL A 301 -3.91 -11.20 3.84
N THR A 302 -3.89 -10.57 2.69
CA THR A 302 -3.14 -9.34 2.46
C THR A 302 -3.96 -8.33 1.68
N GLU A 303 -3.58 -7.05 1.75
CA GLU A 303 -4.29 -5.98 1.06
C GLU A 303 -3.41 -5.19 0.10
N ALA A 304 -4.05 -4.56 -0.88
CA ALA A 304 -3.44 -3.55 -1.74
C ALA A 304 -4.06 -2.18 -1.49
N GLY A 305 -3.27 -1.12 -1.55
CA GLY A 305 -3.71 0.26 -1.26
C GLY A 305 -4.70 0.81 -2.26
N PHE A 306 -5.63 1.64 -1.80
CA PHE A 306 -6.71 2.25 -2.60
C PHE A 306 -7.61 1.23 -3.30
N GLY A 307 -8.07 1.54 -4.51
CA GLY A 307 -8.93 0.66 -5.31
C GLY A 307 -8.16 -0.37 -6.12
N GLY A 308 -8.91 -1.32 -6.70
CA GLY A 308 -8.35 -2.37 -7.54
C GLY A 308 -7.65 -1.85 -8.79
N ASP A 309 -8.04 -0.67 -9.24
CA ASP A 309 -7.44 0.04 -10.38
C ASP A 309 -6.03 0.60 -10.11
N LEU A 310 -5.64 0.73 -8.85
CA LEU A 310 -4.30 1.19 -8.45
C LEU A 310 -3.53 0.10 -7.69
N GLY A 311 -3.99 -0.24 -6.49
CA GLY A 311 -3.23 -1.12 -5.60
C GLY A 311 -3.20 -2.56 -6.09
N ALA A 312 -4.34 -3.15 -6.49
CA ALA A 312 -4.35 -4.53 -6.93
C ALA A 312 -3.66 -4.71 -8.30
N GLU A 313 -3.78 -3.75 -9.21
CA GLU A 313 -3.03 -3.76 -10.47
C GLU A 313 -1.51 -3.85 -10.18
N LYS A 314 -0.97 -2.99 -9.33
CA LYS A 314 0.45 -2.97 -8.97
C LYS A 314 0.88 -4.18 -8.13
N PHE A 315 -0.01 -4.68 -7.28
CA PHE A 315 0.22 -5.93 -6.55
C PHE A 315 0.49 -7.07 -7.53
N ILE A 316 -0.31 -7.18 -8.58
CA ILE A 316 -0.20 -8.25 -9.56
C ILE A 316 0.95 -7.96 -10.53
N ASP A 317 0.92 -6.85 -11.27
CA ASP A 317 1.85 -6.60 -12.37
C ASP A 317 3.27 -6.18 -11.93
N ILE A 318 3.45 -5.78 -10.66
CA ILE A 318 4.78 -5.47 -10.11
C ILE A 318 5.19 -6.50 -9.05
N LYS A 319 4.48 -6.54 -7.90
CA LYS A 319 4.90 -7.36 -6.76
C LYS A 319 4.87 -8.86 -7.06
N CYS A 320 3.75 -9.39 -7.55
CA CYS A 320 3.62 -10.81 -7.87
C CYS A 320 4.62 -11.24 -8.94
N ARG A 321 4.87 -10.37 -9.91
CA ARG A 321 5.85 -10.61 -10.97
C ARG A 321 7.27 -10.79 -10.42
N TYR A 322 7.71 -9.88 -9.53
CA TYR A 322 9.03 -9.99 -8.90
C TYR A 322 9.13 -11.13 -7.88
N ALA A 323 8.04 -11.41 -7.18
CA ALA A 323 8.03 -12.43 -6.13
C ALA A 323 7.83 -13.86 -6.63
N GLY A 324 7.39 -14.04 -7.88
CA GLY A 324 6.94 -15.34 -8.40
C GLY A 324 5.66 -15.83 -7.71
N LEU A 325 4.81 -14.91 -7.23
CA LEU A 325 3.58 -15.21 -6.52
C LEU A 325 2.35 -15.00 -7.43
N LYS A 326 1.24 -15.62 -7.04
CA LYS A 326 -0.09 -15.35 -7.58
C LYS A 326 -1.11 -15.43 -6.45
N PRO A 327 -2.13 -14.57 -6.41
CA PRO A 327 -3.27 -14.77 -5.52
C PRO A 327 -4.05 -16.05 -5.89
N ASP A 328 -4.60 -16.73 -4.88
CA ASP A 328 -5.55 -17.82 -5.04
C ASP A 328 -7.01 -17.33 -4.98
N ALA A 329 -7.25 -16.21 -4.27
CA ALA A 329 -8.55 -15.54 -4.25
C ALA A 329 -8.38 -14.02 -4.33
N TYR A 330 -9.38 -13.36 -4.91
CA TYR A 330 -9.45 -11.91 -5.08
C TYR A 330 -10.74 -11.38 -4.45
N VAL A 331 -10.62 -10.56 -3.40
CA VAL A 331 -11.75 -10.01 -2.65
C VAL A 331 -11.86 -8.52 -2.92
N ILE A 332 -13.05 -8.08 -3.33
CA ILE A 332 -13.36 -6.66 -3.58
C ILE A 332 -14.24 -6.14 -2.45
N VAL A 333 -13.71 -5.25 -1.64
CA VAL A 333 -14.49 -4.53 -0.63
C VAL A 333 -15.31 -3.44 -1.31
N ALA A 334 -16.61 -3.46 -1.07
CA ALA A 334 -17.54 -2.43 -1.52
C ALA A 334 -18.38 -1.94 -0.34
N THR A 335 -18.56 -0.62 -0.22
CA THR A 335 -19.53 -0.03 0.70
C THR A 335 -20.72 0.51 -0.08
N ILE A 336 -21.92 0.35 0.46
CA ILE A 336 -23.13 0.94 -0.12
C ILE A 336 -22.98 2.45 -0.19
N ARG A 337 -22.37 3.05 0.83
CA ARG A 337 -22.06 4.48 0.86
C ARG A 337 -21.18 4.93 -0.32
N ALA A 338 -20.11 4.20 -0.64
CA ALA A 338 -19.28 4.53 -1.79
C ALA A 338 -20.02 4.39 -3.12
N LEU A 339 -20.85 3.38 -3.25
CA LEU A 339 -21.65 3.20 -4.46
C LEU A 339 -22.70 4.32 -4.62
N ARG A 340 -23.33 4.78 -3.54
CA ARG A 340 -24.20 5.98 -3.60
C ARG A 340 -23.40 7.21 -4.05
N TYR A 341 -22.20 7.43 -3.49
CA TYR A 341 -21.30 8.51 -3.91
C TYR A 341 -20.96 8.41 -5.41
N HIS A 342 -20.56 7.24 -5.88
CA HIS A 342 -20.28 6.98 -7.30
C HIS A 342 -21.51 7.10 -8.20
N GLY A 343 -22.70 7.00 -7.63
CA GLY A 343 -23.97 7.27 -8.30
C GLY A 343 -24.35 8.74 -8.36
N GLY A 344 -23.54 9.64 -7.77
CA GLY A 344 -23.73 11.09 -7.80
C GLY A 344 -24.34 11.68 -6.53
N ALA A 345 -24.49 10.91 -5.44
CA ALA A 345 -24.93 11.44 -4.15
C ALA A 345 -23.91 12.45 -3.60
N LYS A 346 -24.39 13.54 -3.03
CA LYS A 346 -23.57 14.55 -2.37
C LYS A 346 -23.09 14.07 -0.99
N LYS A 347 -22.15 14.81 -0.40
CA LYS A 347 -21.52 14.45 0.88
C LYS A 347 -22.52 14.28 2.03
N ASP A 348 -23.58 15.05 2.05
CA ASP A 348 -24.67 15.01 3.02
C ASP A 348 -25.76 13.96 2.70
N GLU A 349 -25.76 13.42 1.49
CA GLU A 349 -26.77 12.47 1.00
C GLU A 349 -26.29 11.00 1.02
N TYR A 350 -25.02 10.73 0.73
CA TYR A 350 -24.56 9.35 0.56
C TYR A 350 -24.53 8.51 1.85
N GLY A 351 -24.69 9.14 3.01
CA GLY A 351 -24.88 8.48 4.31
C GLY A 351 -26.31 7.95 4.56
N SER A 352 -27.28 8.30 3.69
CA SER A 352 -28.69 7.89 3.83
C SER A 352 -29.09 6.91 2.71
N PRO A 353 -30.01 5.94 2.99
CA PRO A 353 -30.48 4.99 1.99
C PRO A 353 -31.05 5.67 0.74
N ASN A 354 -30.55 5.26 -0.43
CA ASN A 354 -31.05 5.74 -1.71
C ASN A 354 -30.70 4.75 -2.84
N LEU A 355 -31.66 3.90 -3.18
CA LEU A 355 -31.48 2.85 -4.18
C LEU A 355 -31.17 3.39 -5.59
N GLU A 356 -31.66 4.59 -5.96
CA GLU A 356 -31.39 5.16 -7.28
C GLU A 356 -29.93 5.59 -7.44
N TYR A 357 -29.32 6.20 -6.43
CA TYR A 357 -27.90 6.47 -6.43
C TYR A 357 -27.08 5.16 -6.43
N LEU A 358 -27.50 4.18 -5.64
CA LEU A 358 -26.84 2.87 -5.60
C LEU A 358 -26.83 2.20 -6.98
N LYS A 359 -27.97 2.14 -7.67
CA LYS A 359 -28.09 1.59 -9.03
C LYS A 359 -27.15 2.27 -10.01
N LYS A 360 -27.09 3.62 -9.99
CA LYS A 360 -26.19 4.39 -10.86
C LYS A 360 -24.72 4.11 -10.54
N GLY A 361 -24.37 4.01 -9.25
CA GLY A 361 -22.99 3.79 -8.80
C GLY A 361 -22.50 2.35 -8.95
N PHE A 362 -23.41 1.39 -9.10
CA PHE A 362 -23.06 -0.03 -9.27
C PHE A 362 -22.09 -0.28 -10.44
N GLY A 363 -22.12 0.58 -11.48
CA GLY A 363 -21.17 0.53 -12.59
C GLY A 363 -19.70 0.60 -12.17
N ASN A 364 -19.38 1.27 -11.05
CA ASN A 364 -18.02 1.29 -10.52
C ASN A 364 -17.60 -0.09 -10.02
N LEU A 365 -18.45 -0.77 -9.24
CA LEU A 365 -18.20 -2.14 -8.80
C LEU A 365 -18.09 -3.12 -9.99
N CYS A 366 -18.96 -2.98 -10.99
CA CYS A 366 -18.89 -3.79 -12.21
C CYS A 366 -17.50 -3.69 -12.87
N LYS A 367 -16.94 -2.46 -12.95
CA LYS A 367 -15.60 -2.27 -13.54
C LYS A 367 -14.51 -2.93 -12.71
N HIS A 368 -14.58 -2.90 -11.39
CA HIS A 368 -13.64 -3.61 -10.52
C HIS A 368 -13.77 -5.13 -10.60
N ILE A 369 -14.99 -5.67 -10.81
CA ILE A 369 -15.21 -7.10 -11.11
C ILE A 369 -14.53 -7.47 -12.43
N GLU A 370 -14.78 -6.69 -13.49
CA GLU A 370 -14.12 -6.88 -14.80
C GLU A 370 -12.59 -6.81 -14.69
N ASN A 371 -12.07 -5.90 -13.85
CA ASN A 371 -10.63 -5.80 -13.61
C ASN A 371 -10.05 -7.08 -13.02
N ALA A 372 -10.72 -7.70 -12.04
CA ALA A 372 -10.31 -9.00 -11.51
C ALA A 372 -10.36 -10.11 -12.59
N GLN A 373 -11.41 -10.09 -13.43
CA GLN A 373 -11.58 -11.05 -14.53
C GLN A 373 -10.51 -10.91 -15.63
N ASN A 374 -9.99 -9.70 -15.86
CA ASN A 374 -8.87 -9.47 -16.77
C ASN A 374 -7.59 -10.21 -16.35
N TYR A 375 -7.41 -10.43 -15.04
CA TYR A 375 -6.32 -11.25 -14.47
C TYR A 375 -6.65 -12.74 -14.37
N GLY A 376 -7.86 -13.16 -14.74
CA GLY A 376 -8.32 -14.55 -14.68
C GLY A 376 -8.96 -14.94 -13.34
N PHE A 377 -9.33 -13.98 -12.49
CA PHE A 377 -10.02 -14.27 -11.23
C PHE A 377 -11.54 -14.12 -11.34
N GLN A 378 -12.26 -15.01 -10.65
CA GLN A 378 -13.65 -14.78 -10.29
C GLN A 378 -13.65 -14.18 -8.87
N PRO A 379 -13.90 -12.87 -8.70
CA PRO A 379 -13.75 -12.23 -7.39
C PRO A 379 -14.90 -12.57 -6.45
N VAL A 380 -14.65 -12.41 -5.15
CA VAL A 380 -15.69 -12.35 -4.11
C VAL A 380 -15.88 -10.90 -3.70
N VAL A 381 -17.12 -10.43 -3.66
CA VAL A 381 -17.45 -9.07 -3.18
C VAL A 381 -17.77 -9.13 -1.69
N ALA A 382 -16.98 -8.42 -0.88
CA ALA A 382 -17.25 -8.18 0.53
C ALA A 382 -18.03 -6.87 0.67
N ILE A 383 -19.29 -6.93 1.07
CA ILE A 383 -20.13 -5.76 1.36
C ILE A 383 -19.80 -5.34 2.79
N ASN A 384 -18.92 -4.34 2.96
CA ASN A 384 -18.60 -3.80 4.27
C ASN A 384 -19.81 -3.06 4.83
N HIS A 385 -20.43 -3.64 5.86
CA HIS A 385 -21.73 -3.28 6.38
C HIS A 385 -21.68 -2.08 7.34
N PHE A 386 -22.57 -1.13 7.12
CA PHE A 386 -22.79 -0.01 8.03
C PHE A 386 -24.26 0.00 8.49
N ALA A 387 -24.50 0.45 9.73
CA ALA A 387 -25.84 0.53 10.32
C ALA A 387 -26.84 1.40 9.51
N THR A 388 -26.35 2.21 8.59
CA THR A 388 -27.16 3.05 7.68
C THR A 388 -27.54 2.34 6.38
N ASP A 389 -27.09 1.13 6.17
CA ASP A 389 -27.37 0.36 4.95
C ASP A 389 -28.74 -0.32 5.09
N SER A 390 -29.61 -0.15 4.08
CA SER A 390 -30.92 -0.78 4.08
C SER A 390 -30.87 -2.21 3.54
N GLU A 391 -31.79 -3.07 4.02
CA GLU A 391 -31.91 -4.45 3.52
C GLU A 391 -32.21 -4.50 2.02
N GLU A 392 -32.96 -3.53 1.49
CA GLU A 392 -33.27 -3.43 0.06
C GLU A 392 -32.01 -3.19 -0.77
N GLU A 393 -31.10 -2.32 -0.31
CA GLU A 393 -29.84 -2.03 -1.00
C GLU A 393 -28.86 -3.19 -0.92
N ILE A 394 -28.77 -3.86 0.24
CA ILE A 394 -27.98 -5.09 0.42
C ILE A 394 -28.48 -6.18 -0.53
N LYS A 395 -29.80 -6.37 -0.57
CA LYS A 395 -30.42 -7.36 -1.48
C LYS A 395 -30.14 -7.01 -2.93
N PHE A 396 -30.29 -5.76 -3.33
CA PHE A 396 -29.99 -5.30 -4.69
C PHE A 396 -28.53 -5.65 -5.08
N LEU A 397 -27.55 -5.35 -4.23
CA LEU A 397 -26.16 -5.67 -4.52
C LEU A 397 -25.91 -7.18 -4.67
N LYS A 398 -26.49 -7.98 -3.78
CA LYS A 398 -26.37 -9.44 -3.86
C LYS A 398 -26.99 -9.98 -5.17
N ASP A 399 -28.17 -9.50 -5.52
CA ASP A 399 -28.87 -9.94 -6.72
C ASP A 399 -28.13 -9.53 -8.01
N GLU A 400 -27.60 -8.29 -8.07
CA GLU A 400 -26.84 -7.82 -9.24
C GLU A 400 -25.47 -8.51 -9.38
N CYS A 401 -24.77 -8.75 -8.27
CA CYS A 401 -23.53 -9.52 -8.30
C CYS A 401 -23.79 -10.97 -8.75
N ALA A 402 -24.86 -11.60 -8.29
CA ALA A 402 -25.26 -12.94 -8.71
C ALA A 402 -25.52 -13.05 -10.22
N LYS A 403 -26.12 -12.01 -10.84
CA LYS A 403 -26.29 -11.94 -12.30
C LYS A 403 -24.96 -11.90 -13.06
N LEU A 404 -23.89 -11.38 -12.43
CA LEU A 404 -22.53 -11.39 -12.97
C LEU A 404 -21.76 -12.67 -12.62
N GLY A 405 -22.40 -13.64 -11.95
CA GLY A 405 -21.79 -14.88 -11.49
C GLY A 405 -20.81 -14.67 -10.33
N VAL A 406 -20.96 -13.59 -9.56
CA VAL A 406 -20.05 -13.20 -8.47
C VAL A 406 -20.77 -13.30 -7.13
N HIS A 407 -20.12 -13.92 -6.14
CA HIS A 407 -20.64 -13.95 -4.78
C HIS A 407 -20.46 -12.58 -4.09
N ALA A 408 -21.55 -12.05 -3.52
CA ALA A 408 -21.53 -10.87 -2.67
C ALA A 408 -21.99 -11.25 -1.26
N VAL A 409 -21.12 -11.06 -0.27
CA VAL A 409 -21.31 -11.50 1.12
C VAL A 409 -21.17 -10.30 2.06
N LEU A 410 -22.02 -10.22 3.08
CA LEU A 410 -21.89 -9.21 4.13
C LEU A 410 -20.60 -9.45 4.93
N ALA A 411 -19.92 -8.38 5.23
CA ALA A 411 -18.77 -8.29 6.09
C ALA A 411 -19.15 -7.40 7.29
N ASP A 412 -19.28 -7.99 8.47
CA ASP A 412 -19.77 -7.33 9.69
C ASP A 412 -18.73 -7.42 10.83
N GLU A 413 -17.48 -7.23 10.44
CA GLU A 413 -16.32 -7.34 11.31
C GLU A 413 -16.20 -6.18 12.29
N PHE A 414 -16.68 -5.00 11.94
CA PHE A 414 -16.54 -3.82 12.80
C PHE A 414 -17.19 -4.01 14.16
N MET A 415 -18.39 -4.62 14.20
CA MET A 415 -19.13 -4.87 15.42
C MET A 415 -18.87 -6.26 16.00
N HIS A 416 -18.59 -7.26 15.17
CA HIS A 416 -18.58 -8.68 15.56
C HIS A 416 -17.24 -9.38 15.34
N GLY A 417 -16.19 -8.66 14.94
CA GLY A 417 -14.86 -9.25 14.71
C GLY A 417 -14.90 -10.42 13.74
N GLY A 418 -14.11 -11.45 13.98
CA GLY A 418 -14.05 -12.65 13.15
C GLY A 418 -15.35 -13.45 13.09
N GLU A 419 -16.22 -13.38 14.09
CA GLU A 419 -17.53 -14.06 14.05
C GLU A 419 -18.42 -13.49 12.95
N GLY A 420 -18.44 -12.17 12.77
CA GLY A 420 -19.18 -11.48 11.68
C GLY A 420 -18.66 -11.78 10.28
N MET A 421 -17.52 -12.49 10.18
CA MET A 421 -16.83 -12.77 8.92
C MET A 421 -16.87 -14.24 8.50
N ARG A 422 -17.50 -15.12 9.29
CA ARG A 422 -17.48 -16.58 9.03
C ARG A 422 -18.04 -16.97 7.66
N ASP A 423 -19.11 -16.33 7.22
CA ASP A 423 -19.72 -16.66 5.93
C ASP A 423 -18.85 -16.16 4.75
N LEU A 424 -18.27 -14.97 4.87
CA LEU A 424 -17.29 -14.50 3.89
C LEU A 424 -16.07 -15.44 3.85
N ALA A 425 -15.56 -15.84 5.02
CA ALA A 425 -14.41 -16.75 5.12
C ALA A 425 -14.67 -18.09 4.40
N LYS A 426 -15.86 -18.69 4.55
CA LYS A 426 -16.23 -19.92 3.84
C LYS A 426 -16.20 -19.75 2.32
N ILE A 427 -16.85 -18.70 1.81
CA ILE A 427 -16.90 -18.39 0.38
C ILE A 427 -15.49 -18.09 -0.17
N VAL A 428 -14.65 -17.39 0.58
CA VAL A 428 -13.26 -17.13 0.18
C VAL A 428 -12.44 -18.43 0.14
N VAL A 429 -12.62 -19.34 1.11
CA VAL A 429 -11.97 -20.67 1.05
C VAL A 429 -12.39 -21.42 -0.20
N GLU A 430 -13.69 -21.46 -0.52
CA GLU A 430 -14.19 -22.08 -1.76
C GLU A 430 -13.57 -21.43 -3.01
N ALA A 431 -13.43 -20.10 -3.02
CA ALA A 431 -12.77 -19.38 -4.11
C ALA A 431 -11.29 -19.75 -4.26
N THR A 432 -10.56 -20.02 -3.16
CA THR A 432 -9.15 -20.45 -3.25
C THR A 432 -8.94 -21.85 -3.84
N GLU A 433 -9.99 -22.67 -3.85
CA GLU A 433 -9.94 -24.02 -4.46
C GLU A 433 -10.29 -24.00 -5.96
N GLN A 434 -10.78 -22.87 -6.47
CA GLN A 434 -11.11 -22.73 -7.89
C GLN A 434 -9.84 -22.52 -8.72
N GLN A 435 -9.77 -23.19 -9.86
CA GLN A 435 -8.67 -22.98 -10.79
C GLN A 435 -8.82 -21.62 -11.48
N SER A 436 -7.84 -20.73 -11.30
CA SER A 436 -7.79 -19.44 -11.98
C SER A 436 -6.94 -19.52 -13.26
N ASP A 437 -7.38 -18.86 -14.32
CA ASP A 437 -6.58 -18.63 -15.55
C ASP A 437 -5.73 -17.36 -15.36
N PHE A 438 -4.87 -17.39 -14.33
CA PHE A 438 -4.07 -16.24 -13.94
C PHE A 438 -3.11 -15.80 -15.03
N LYS A 439 -3.11 -14.49 -15.32
CA LYS A 439 -2.21 -13.87 -16.28
C LYS A 439 -1.90 -12.42 -15.89
N PHE A 440 -0.72 -11.95 -16.25
CA PHE A 440 -0.37 -10.54 -16.18
C PHE A 440 -1.03 -9.75 -17.31
N LEU A 441 -1.23 -8.45 -17.12
CA LEU A 441 -1.85 -7.59 -18.15
C LEU A 441 -1.02 -7.45 -19.41
N TYR A 442 0.31 -7.47 -19.26
CA TYR A 442 1.26 -7.27 -20.35
C TYR A 442 2.56 -8.07 -20.12
N PRO A 443 3.26 -8.48 -21.18
CA PRO A 443 4.63 -9.00 -21.09
C PRO A 443 5.63 -7.84 -20.91
N LEU A 444 6.77 -8.11 -20.25
CA LEU A 444 7.80 -7.07 -19.98
C LEU A 444 8.55 -6.62 -21.24
N GLU A 445 8.55 -7.44 -22.27
CA GLU A 445 9.20 -7.20 -23.57
C GLU A 445 8.52 -6.11 -24.39
N GLU A 446 7.26 -5.83 -24.11
CA GLU A 446 6.48 -4.75 -24.73
C GLU A 446 7.10 -3.37 -24.45
N SER A 447 6.80 -2.39 -25.31
CA SER A 447 7.21 -1.01 -25.05
C SER A 447 6.50 -0.41 -23.82
N ILE A 448 7.08 0.62 -23.23
CA ILE A 448 6.45 1.34 -22.10
C ILE A 448 5.06 1.85 -22.50
N GLU A 449 4.93 2.36 -23.73
CA GLU A 449 3.65 2.85 -24.25
C GLU A 449 2.60 1.74 -24.32
N ALA A 450 2.96 0.55 -24.82
CA ALA A 450 2.05 -0.59 -24.89
C ALA A 450 1.62 -1.09 -23.51
N LYS A 451 2.53 -1.10 -22.51
CA LYS A 451 2.23 -1.44 -21.12
C LYS A 451 1.24 -0.45 -20.51
N ILE A 452 1.46 0.86 -20.72
CA ILE A 452 0.55 1.91 -20.23
C ILE A 452 -0.82 1.78 -20.90
N GLU A 453 -0.86 1.54 -22.21
CA GLU A 453 -2.10 1.36 -22.96
C GLU A 453 -2.89 0.13 -22.45
N ALA A 454 -2.20 -0.97 -22.15
CA ALA A 454 -2.83 -2.17 -21.60
C ALA A 454 -3.52 -1.88 -20.25
N VAL A 455 -2.86 -1.15 -19.34
CA VAL A 455 -3.45 -0.74 -18.05
C VAL A 455 -4.60 0.26 -18.29
N ALA A 456 -4.38 1.30 -19.09
CA ALA A 456 -5.37 2.34 -19.33
C ALA A 456 -6.68 1.78 -19.92
N LYS A 457 -6.58 0.92 -20.93
CA LYS A 457 -7.76 0.34 -21.59
C LYS A 457 -8.43 -0.75 -20.74
N LYS A 458 -7.66 -1.72 -20.25
CA LYS A 458 -8.23 -2.88 -19.54
C LYS A 458 -8.69 -2.54 -18.12
N ILE A 459 -7.90 -1.73 -17.39
CA ILE A 459 -8.17 -1.45 -15.97
C ILE A 459 -8.98 -0.16 -15.78
N TYR A 460 -8.60 0.94 -16.47
CA TYR A 460 -9.30 2.22 -16.28
C TYR A 460 -10.55 2.34 -17.18
N GLY A 461 -10.57 1.65 -18.31
CA GLY A 461 -11.63 1.77 -19.31
C GLY A 461 -11.48 3.00 -20.21
N ALA A 462 -10.25 3.52 -20.33
CA ALA A 462 -9.91 4.61 -21.27
C ALA A 462 -9.95 4.13 -22.73
N GLU A 463 -10.23 5.04 -23.66
CA GLU A 463 -10.18 4.77 -25.10
C GLU A 463 -8.75 4.83 -25.63
N GLY A 464 -7.91 5.71 -25.09
CA GLY A 464 -6.53 5.90 -25.50
C GLY A 464 -5.65 6.56 -24.44
N VAL A 465 -4.38 6.78 -24.84
CA VAL A 465 -3.36 7.42 -24.03
C VAL A 465 -2.74 8.59 -24.81
N VAL A 466 -2.72 9.77 -24.22
CA VAL A 466 -2.10 10.97 -24.79
C VAL A 466 -0.79 11.24 -24.05
N TYR A 467 0.25 11.63 -24.79
CA TYR A 467 1.57 11.93 -24.23
C TYR A 467 1.91 13.41 -24.42
N SER A 468 2.23 14.11 -23.34
CA SER A 468 2.76 15.48 -23.40
C SER A 468 4.12 15.54 -24.13
N PRO A 469 4.58 16.72 -24.59
CA PRO A 469 5.93 16.86 -25.14
C PRO A 469 7.02 16.42 -24.16
N LYS A 470 6.85 16.71 -22.86
CA LYS A 470 7.76 16.25 -21.80
C LYS A 470 7.78 14.73 -21.69
N ALA A 471 6.62 14.09 -21.66
CA ALA A 471 6.52 12.64 -21.59
C ALA A 471 7.21 11.93 -22.76
N LYS A 472 7.11 12.50 -23.98
CA LYS A 472 7.81 11.97 -25.17
C LYS A 472 9.33 12.10 -25.04
N ALA A 473 9.82 13.19 -24.45
CA ALA A 473 11.26 13.36 -24.18
C ALA A 473 11.74 12.38 -23.10
N ASP A 474 10.96 12.20 -22.03
CA ASP A 474 11.27 11.27 -20.93
C ASP A 474 11.31 9.80 -21.42
N LEU A 475 10.42 9.40 -22.34
CA LEU A 475 10.44 8.06 -22.96
C LEU A 475 11.76 7.76 -23.67
N LYS A 476 12.36 8.76 -24.34
CA LYS A 476 13.66 8.61 -24.96
C LYS A 476 14.73 8.33 -23.88
N ILE A 477 14.71 9.07 -22.78
CA ILE A 477 15.65 8.87 -21.66
C ILE A 477 15.48 7.46 -21.06
N ILE A 478 14.24 6.99 -20.86
CA ILE A 478 13.94 5.63 -20.36
C ILE A 478 14.61 4.60 -21.26
N LYS A 479 14.47 4.74 -22.57
CA LYS A 479 15.04 3.82 -23.55
C LYS A 479 16.57 3.88 -23.59
N ASP A 480 17.15 5.09 -23.54
CA ASP A 480 18.59 5.30 -23.53
C ASP A 480 19.26 4.72 -22.27
N LEU A 481 18.53 4.69 -21.14
CA LEU A 481 18.97 4.08 -19.87
C LEU A 481 18.71 2.56 -19.80
N GLY A 482 18.01 1.97 -20.77
CA GLY A 482 17.66 0.55 -20.77
C GLY A 482 16.55 0.16 -19.81
N PHE A 483 15.67 1.11 -19.43
CA PHE A 483 14.54 0.89 -18.50
C PHE A 483 13.24 0.52 -19.23
N ASP A 484 13.27 0.35 -20.55
CA ASP A 484 12.10 0.02 -21.37
C ASP A 484 11.50 -1.37 -21.10
N LYS A 485 12.27 -2.27 -20.45
CA LYS A 485 11.79 -3.61 -20.03
C LYS A 485 11.22 -3.66 -18.61
N LEU A 486 11.27 -2.56 -17.85
CA LEU A 486 10.70 -2.50 -16.53
C LEU A 486 9.16 -2.45 -16.58
N PRO A 487 8.45 -2.96 -15.54
CA PRO A 487 7.03 -2.75 -15.42
C PRO A 487 6.70 -1.28 -15.19
N VAL A 488 5.44 -0.90 -15.45
CA VAL A 488 4.95 0.45 -15.22
C VAL A 488 4.18 0.54 -13.89
N CYS A 489 4.44 1.60 -13.14
CA CYS A 489 3.74 1.93 -11.90
C CYS A 489 3.01 3.26 -12.12
N ILE A 490 1.81 3.22 -12.67
CA ILE A 490 1.07 4.43 -13.06
C ILE A 490 0.66 5.24 -11.84
N ALA A 491 1.05 6.50 -11.80
CA ALA A 491 0.71 7.46 -10.78
C ALA A 491 -0.48 8.33 -11.22
N LYS A 492 -1.65 8.10 -10.61
CA LYS A 492 -2.89 8.86 -10.88
C LYS A 492 -3.69 9.08 -9.61
N THR A 493 -4.77 9.86 -9.70
CA THR A 493 -5.73 10.02 -8.60
C THR A 493 -6.36 8.68 -8.22
N GLN A 494 -6.55 8.45 -6.92
CA GLN A 494 -7.25 7.28 -6.39
C GLN A 494 -8.79 7.42 -6.40
N LYS A 495 -9.31 8.63 -6.66
CA LYS A 495 -10.73 8.94 -6.52
C LYS A 495 -11.57 8.53 -7.74
N SER A 496 -10.94 8.23 -8.85
CA SER A 496 -11.60 7.92 -10.13
C SER A 496 -10.86 6.82 -10.88
N LEU A 497 -11.56 6.08 -11.71
CA LEU A 497 -10.96 5.20 -12.72
C LEU A 497 -10.17 5.99 -13.78
N SER A 498 -10.55 7.25 -14.04
CA SER A 498 -9.83 8.16 -14.94
C SER A 498 -8.69 8.91 -14.21
N ASP A 499 -7.92 9.70 -14.93
CA ASP A 499 -6.93 10.65 -14.40
C ASP A 499 -7.56 11.97 -13.92
N ASP A 500 -8.86 12.15 -14.14
CA ASP A 500 -9.67 13.28 -13.64
C ASP A 500 -10.48 12.84 -12.41
N GLU A 501 -10.17 13.39 -11.24
CA GLU A 501 -10.85 13.05 -9.98
C GLU A 501 -12.35 13.42 -9.94
N LYS A 502 -12.82 14.27 -10.86
CA LYS A 502 -14.23 14.67 -10.95
C LYS A 502 -15.09 13.64 -11.71
N LYS A 503 -14.46 12.74 -12.46
CA LYS A 503 -15.16 11.68 -13.20
C LYS A 503 -15.39 10.48 -12.30
N ILE A 504 -16.39 10.56 -11.43
CA ILE A 504 -16.80 9.49 -10.51
C ILE A 504 -17.58 8.37 -11.21
N GLY A 505 -17.83 7.26 -10.53
CA GLY A 505 -18.58 6.12 -11.05
C GLY A 505 -17.78 5.29 -12.07
N ARG A 506 -18.37 5.03 -13.21
CA ARG A 506 -17.74 4.34 -14.35
C ARG A 506 -17.66 5.29 -15.54
N PRO A 507 -16.63 6.13 -15.63
CA PRO A 507 -16.44 7.02 -16.77
C PRO A 507 -16.21 6.23 -18.06
N THR A 508 -16.67 6.77 -19.19
CA THR A 508 -16.48 6.25 -20.55
C THR A 508 -16.14 7.39 -21.50
N GLY A 509 -15.62 7.11 -22.69
CA GLY A 509 -15.33 8.11 -23.71
C GLY A 509 -14.22 9.07 -23.28
N PHE A 510 -13.14 8.59 -22.66
CA PHE A 510 -12.05 9.42 -22.19
C PHE A 510 -10.68 8.83 -22.56
N ASP A 511 -9.72 9.70 -22.76
CA ASP A 511 -8.31 9.37 -22.81
C ASP A 511 -7.64 9.72 -21.48
N VAL A 512 -6.57 9.02 -21.13
CA VAL A 512 -5.68 9.42 -20.04
C VAL A 512 -4.46 10.15 -20.59
N THR A 513 -3.93 11.11 -19.82
CA THR A 513 -2.80 11.94 -20.27
C THR A 513 -1.56 11.70 -19.43
N VAL A 514 -0.51 11.14 -20.04
CA VAL A 514 0.82 11.04 -19.43
C VAL A 514 1.54 12.38 -19.55
N ARG A 515 1.76 13.05 -18.41
CA ARG A 515 2.39 14.37 -18.31
C ARG A 515 3.91 14.29 -18.31
N GLY A 516 4.47 13.19 -17.86
CA GLY A 516 5.91 12.94 -17.77
C GLY A 516 6.17 11.60 -17.11
N PHE A 517 7.44 11.28 -16.95
CA PHE A 517 7.87 10.06 -16.28
C PHE A 517 8.86 10.34 -15.16
N GLU A 518 8.87 9.48 -14.19
CA GLU A 518 9.92 9.35 -13.20
C GLU A 518 10.44 7.91 -13.20
N PHE A 519 11.61 7.71 -12.58
CA PHE A 519 12.26 6.41 -12.57
C PHE A 519 12.47 5.97 -11.13
N ALA A 520 12.18 4.73 -10.85
CA ALA A 520 12.57 4.03 -9.64
C ALA A 520 13.42 2.82 -10.07
N ALA A 521 14.61 3.12 -10.60
CA ALA A 521 15.48 2.13 -11.24
C ALA A 521 15.96 1.05 -10.27
N GLY A 522 16.22 1.42 -9.01
CA GLY A 522 16.55 0.49 -7.94
C GLY A 522 15.36 -0.37 -7.53
N ALA A 523 14.17 0.22 -7.41
CA ALA A 523 12.94 -0.53 -7.17
C ALA A 523 12.54 -1.38 -8.38
N GLY A 524 12.96 -1.01 -9.58
CA GLY A 524 12.75 -1.76 -10.81
C GLY A 524 11.40 -1.48 -11.48
N PHE A 525 10.95 -0.23 -11.53
CA PHE A 525 9.78 0.18 -12.30
C PHE A 525 9.88 1.62 -12.81
N VAL A 526 9.13 1.91 -13.86
CA VAL A 526 8.97 3.25 -14.43
C VAL A 526 7.63 3.82 -13.95
N ILE A 527 7.58 5.13 -13.67
CA ILE A 527 6.42 5.80 -13.10
C ILE A 527 5.84 6.81 -14.11
N PRO A 528 4.85 6.43 -14.93
CA PRO A 528 4.08 7.38 -15.72
C PRO A 528 3.23 8.26 -14.81
N ILE A 529 3.33 9.59 -14.97
CA ILE A 529 2.61 10.58 -14.16
C ILE A 529 1.38 11.06 -14.95
N LEU A 530 0.19 10.72 -14.46
CA LEU A 530 -1.09 11.05 -15.10
C LEU A 530 -1.85 12.19 -14.41
N GLY A 531 -1.31 12.78 -13.37
CA GLY A 531 -1.97 13.85 -12.63
C GLY A 531 -1.01 14.62 -11.74
N ASP A 532 -1.54 15.51 -10.94
CA ASP A 532 -0.76 16.21 -9.92
C ASP A 532 -0.58 15.27 -8.72
N ILE A 533 0.52 14.54 -8.72
CA ILE A 533 0.83 13.57 -7.67
C ILE A 533 1.69 14.23 -6.59
N MET A 534 1.14 14.26 -5.39
CA MET A 534 1.76 14.92 -4.26
C MET A 534 2.58 13.93 -3.45
N ARG A 535 3.91 14.06 -3.49
CA ARG A 535 4.86 13.22 -2.76
C ARG A 535 5.23 13.75 -1.38
N MET A 536 4.86 14.99 -1.08
CA MET A 536 4.91 15.59 0.24
C MET A 536 3.55 16.20 0.53
N PRO A 537 2.64 15.46 1.19
CA PRO A 537 1.34 15.97 1.60
C PRO A 537 1.49 17.15 2.58
N GLY A 538 0.52 18.05 2.59
CA GLY A 538 0.38 19.02 3.67
C GLY A 538 -0.59 18.51 4.73
N LEU A 539 -0.53 19.06 5.93
CA LEU A 539 -1.59 18.88 6.92
C LEU A 539 -2.91 19.46 6.36
N PRO A 540 -4.07 18.84 6.64
CA PRO A 540 -5.37 19.41 6.32
C PRO A 540 -5.65 20.66 7.17
N GLU A 541 -6.77 21.35 6.90
CA GLU A 541 -7.18 22.54 7.64
C GLU A 541 -7.34 22.27 9.14
N VAL A 542 -7.90 21.10 9.49
CA VAL A 542 -7.97 20.58 10.87
C VAL A 542 -7.33 19.20 10.87
N PRO A 543 -6.05 19.09 11.29
CA PRO A 543 -5.36 17.81 11.34
C PRO A 543 -5.80 16.98 12.55
N MET A 544 -5.71 15.66 12.44
CA MET A 544 -5.97 14.73 13.55
C MET A 544 -5.12 15.04 14.79
N ALA A 545 -3.92 15.57 14.58
CA ALA A 545 -3.00 15.98 15.63
C ALA A 545 -3.61 16.94 16.66
N GLU A 546 -4.55 17.81 16.26
CA GLU A 546 -5.21 18.76 17.16
C GLU A 546 -6.17 18.08 18.16
N GLY A 547 -6.69 16.90 17.80
CA GLY A 547 -7.58 16.10 18.65
C GLY A 547 -6.87 15.07 19.53
N MET A 548 -5.54 14.92 19.39
CA MET A 548 -4.76 13.96 20.16
C MET A 548 -4.35 14.53 21.51
N THR A 549 -4.46 13.70 22.56
CA THR A 549 -4.03 14.06 23.92
C THR A 549 -3.26 12.93 24.56
N ILE A 550 -2.42 13.26 25.54
CA ILE A 550 -1.70 12.31 26.38
C ILE A 550 -1.89 12.74 27.85
N ASP A 551 -2.21 11.80 28.72
CA ASP A 551 -2.33 12.07 30.17
C ASP A 551 -0.99 11.94 30.89
N ALA A 552 -0.99 12.17 32.22
CA ALA A 552 0.21 12.11 33.06
C ALA A 552 0.79 10.70 33.17
N GLU A 553 -0.02 9.68 32.95
CA GLU A 553 0.34 8.27 32.96
C GLU A 553 0.82 7.77 31.60
N GLY A 554 0.75 8.62 30.55
CA GLY A 554 1.16 8.29 29.19
C GLY A 554 0.07 7.63 28.33
N ASN A 555 -1.18 7.64 28.78
CA ASN A 555 -2.29 7.09 27.99
C ASN A 555 -2.69 8.08 26.87
N ILE A 556 -2.82 7.55 25.66
CA ILE A 556 -3.12 8.33 24.47
C ILE A 556 -4.62 8.32 24.20
N SER A 557 -5.17 9.47 23.79
CA SER A 557 -6.54 9.60 23.27
C SER A 557 -6.52 10.31 21.91
N GLY A 558 -7.58 10.14 21.12
CA GLY A 558 -7.71 10.78 19.80
C GLY A 558 -6.86 10.15 18.69
N LEU A 559 -6.12 9.09 18.97
CA LEU A 559 -5.48 8.26 17.96
C LEU A 559 -6.51 7.24 17.44
N SER A 560 -6.65 7.12 16.13
CA SER A 560 -7.67 6.26 15.48
C SER A 560 -7.05 5.34 14.45
#